data_fa1b7891ae2dc265e88ec32ee82b2f5b
#
_entry.id   fa1b7891ae2dc265e88ec32ee82b2f5b
#
_cell.length_a   1.000
_cell.length_b   1.000
_cell.length_c   1.000
_cell.angle_alpha   90.00
_cell.angle_beta   90.00
_cell.angle_gamma   90.00
#
_symmetry.space_group_name_H-M   'P 1'
#
loop_
_entity.id
_entity.type
_entity.pdbx_description
1 polymer ?
#
loop_
_entity_poly.entity_id
_entity_poly.type
_entity_poly.pdbx_seq_one_letter_code
_entity_poly.pdbx_strand_id
1 'polypeptide(L)'
;MKHALVFSMVGVLFVIPLLVLPALAQAPKTTQPQSKAGVIVVDVQGDFTQWKKGSLAVPGTDKAFVEKVRKATSTLAKAGFTLYATQDWHPSDHVSFFTNHQGKKAFDVIKLGAKEQVLWPPHCVQGTQGARVLVDNNLFLAIVKKGQDKNFDSYSGFQDDGGAKTEMERILKAKGIERLIIYGIATDYCVKATALDAASAGFKVTVVEELCRGVAPETSAKALEEMRAKGITVVKSLDIEALKRM
;
A
#
# COMPACT_ATOMS: atom_id res chain seq x y z
N MET A 1 85.50 -68.45 2.61
CA MET A 1 85.68 -67.10 2.12
C MET A 1 84.33 -66.63 1.55
N LYS A 2 83.56 -65.84 2.29
CA LYS A 2 82.33 -65.29 1.84
C LYS A 2 82.30 -63.83 2.31
N HIS A 3 82.37 -62.88 1.37
CA HIS A 3 82.30 -61.46 1.64
C HIS A 3 80.82 -61.05 1.78
N ALA A 4 80.50 -60.41 2.88
CA ALA A 4 79.18 -59.81 3.10
C ALA A 4 79.27 -58.29 2.75
N LEU A 5 78.49 -57.89 1.79
CA LEU A 5 78.26 -56.44 1.44
C LEU A 5 77.21 -55.85 2.38
N VAL A 6 77.59 -54.79 3.05
CA VAL A 6 76.66 -53.97 3.88
C VAL A 6 76.23 -52.84 3.00
N PHE A 7 74.90 -52.81 2.73
CA PHE A 7 74.21 -51.62 2.09
C PHE A 7 73.75 -50.61 3.16
N SER A 8 74.32 -49.44 3.10
CA SER A 8 73.89 -48.33 3.92
C SER A 8 72.71 -47.59 3.23
N MET A 9 71.54 -47.65 3.84
CA MET A 9 70.40 -46.85 3.37
C MET A 9 70.46 -45.41 3.97
N VAL A 10 70.72 -44.40 3.11
CA VAL A 10 70.60 -43.01 3.45
C VAL A 10 69.14 -42.61 3.26
N GLY A 11 68.45 -42.37 4.37
CA GLY A 11 67.10 -41.88 4.37
C GLY A 11 67.06 -40.39 4.03
N VAL A 12 66.48 -40.07 2.90
CA VAL A 12 66.20 -38.66 2.53
C VAL A 12 64.86 -38.22 3.13
N LEU A 13 64.89 -37.31 4.12
CA LEU A 13 63.70 -36.70 4.70
C LEU A 13 63.18 -35.64 3.72
N PHE A 14 62.03 -35.87 3.07
CA PHE A 14 61.31 -34.88 2.31
C PHE A 14 60.53 -34.02 3.29
N VAL A 15 60.95 -32.78 3.51
CA VAL A 15 60.18 -31.73 4.19
C VAL A 15 59.23 -31.14 3.18
N ILE A 16 57.93 -31.46 3.27
CA ILE A 16 56.89 -30.85 2.45
C ILE A 16 56.56 -29.49 3.07
N PRO A 17 56.73 -28.34 2.37
CA PRO A 17 56.33 -27.04 2.88
C PRO A 17 54.79 -26.95 2.91
N LEU A 18 54.24 -26.73 4.10
CA LEU A 18 52.82 -26.44 4.31
C LEU A 18 52.49 -25.09 3.66
N LEU A 19 51.87 -25.10 2.47
CA LEU A 19 51.34 -23.92 1.84
C LEU A 19 50.15 -23.41 2.66
N VAL A 20 50.36 -22.35 3.45
CA VAL A 20 49.31 -21.62 4.09
C VAL A 20 48.65 -20.74 3.02
N LEU A 21 47.51 -21.19 2.50
CA LEU A 21 46.65 -20.38 1.66
C LEU A 21 46.12 -19.20 2.47
N PRO A 22 46.28 -17.93 1.99
CA PRO A 22 45.67 -16.81 2.67
C PRO A 22 44.13 -16.97 2.59
N ALA A 23 43.46 -16.87 3.76
CA ALA A 23 42.00 -16.80 3.82
C ALA A 23 41.54 -15.67 2.93
N LEU A 24 40.77 -15.98 1.89
CA LEU A 24 40.07 -14.97 1.09
C LEU A 24 39.15 -14.18 2.04
N ALA A 25 39.53 -12.96 2.39
CA ALA A 25 38.67 -12.02 3.11
C ALA A 25 37.41 -11.84 2.24
N GLN A 26 36.26 -12.26 2.77
CA GLN A 26 34.98 -12.01 2.13
C GLN A 26 34.83 -10.51 1.99
N ALA A 27 34.71 -10.02 0.77
CA ALA A 27 34.37 -8.62 0.49
C ALA A 27 33.13 -8.23 1.30
N PRO A 28 33.08 -7.04 1.90
CA PRO A 28 31.92 -6.58 2.65
C PRO A 28 30.71 -6.67 1.72
N LYS A 29 29.65 -7.36 2.18
CA LYS A 29 28.36 -7.38 1.48
C LYS A 29 27.93 -5.92 1.30
N THR A 30 28.03 -5.40 0.10
CA THR A 30 27.44 -4.12 -0.26
C THR A 30 25.95 -4.23 0.01
N THR A 31 25.50 -3.67 1.14
CA THR A 31 24.07 -3.47 1.40
C THR A 31 23.60 -2.53 0.30
N GLN A 32 22.87 -3.08 -0.69
CA GLN A 32 22.15 -2.26 -1.66
C GLN A 32 21.30 -1.24 -0.87
N PRO A 33 21.27 0.03 -1.27
CA PRO A 33 20.45 1.01 -0.59
C PRO A 33 19.01 0.47 -0.56
N GLN A 34 18.48 0.32 0.65
CA GLN A 34 17.14 -0.22 0.86
C GLN A 34 16.14 0.67 0.12
N SER A 35 15.35 0.11 -0.78
CA SER A 35 14.38 0.86 -1.58
C SER A 35 13.42 1.63 -0.68
N LYS A 36 13.24 2.92 -0.97
CA LYS A 36 12.49 3.82 -0.11
C LYS A 36 11.01 3.46 -0.13
N ALA A 37 10.44 3.23 1.05
CA ALA A 37 9.04 2.86 1.20
C ALA A 37 8.18 4.04 1.69
N GLY A 38 7.00 4.21 1.06
CA GLY A 38 5.94 5.10 1.51
C GLY A 38 4.71 4.33 1.99
N VAL A 39 3.85 5.00 2.73
CA VAL A 39 2.57 4.46 3.19
C VAL A 39 1.45 5.33 2.65
N ILE A 40 0.41 4.72 2.09
CA ILE A 40 -0.82 5.42 1.71
C ILE A 40 -1.97 4.93 2.59
N VAL A 41 -2.53 5.84 3.38
CA VAL A 41 -3.76 5.62 4.15
C VAL A 41 -4.94 6.08 3.29
N VAL A 42 -5.75 5.12 2.85
CA VAL A 42 -6.81 5.37 1.88
C VAL A 42 -8.11 5.71 2.60
N ASP A 43 -8.62 6.92 2.39
CA ASP A 43 -9.99 7.39 2.69
C ASP A 43 -10.53 7.03 4.09
N VAL A 44 -9.70 7.09 5.12
CA VAL A 44 -10.18 6.87 6.50
C VAL A 44 -10.86 8.16 6.98
N GLN A 45 -12.10 8.38 6.47
CA GLN A 45 -12.88 9.61 6.63
C GLN A 45 -14.18 9.38 7.40
N GLY A 46 -14.79 10.47 7.87
CA GLY A 46 -16.01 10.43 8.68
C GLY A 46 -17.15 9.66 8.03
N ASP A 47 -17.48 10.00 6.77
CA ASP A 47 -18.63 9.42 6.06
C ASP A 47 -18.47 7.94 5.72
N PHE A 48 -17.25 7.42 5.71
CA PHE A 48 -16.99 5.99 5.49
C PHE A 48 -17.00 5.17 6.78
N THR A 49 -17.25 5.77 7.96
CA THR A 49 -17.13 5.05 9.22
C THR A 49 -18.43 4.94 10.01
N GLN A 50 -18.70 3.75 10.52
CA GLN A 50 -19.76 3.50 11.50
C GLN A 50 -19.54 4.31 12.79
N TRP A 51 -18.27 4.53 13.17
CA TRP A 51 -17.95 5.36 14.34
C TRP A 51 -18.53 6.76 14.25
N LYS A 52 -18.50 7.39 13.06
CA LYS A 52 -19.03 8.74 12.85
C LYS A 52 -20.45 8.75 12.32
N LYS A 53 -21.11 7.59 12.22
CA LYS A 53 -22.45 7.43 11.64
C LYS A 53 -22.49 8.01 10.21
N GLY A 54 -21.41 7.72 9.45
CA GLY A 54 -21.23 8.27 8.11
C GLY A 54 -22.33 7.88 7.14
N SER A 55 -22.60 8.72 6.16
CA SER A 55 -23.66 8.51 5.16
C SER A 55 -23.41 7.29 4.25
N LEU A 56 -22.14 6.90 4.10
CA LEU A 56 -21.69 5.72 3.35
C LEU A 56 -20.79 4.84 4.23
N ALA A 57 -21.22 4.61 5.47
CA ALA A 57 -20.45 3.86 6.46
C ALA A 57 -20.22 2.41 6.03
N VAL A 58 -18.97 2.00 5.96
CA VAL A 58 -18.54 0.65 5.63
C VAL A 58 -18.63 -0.26 6.88
N PRO A 59 -19.14 -1.49 6.77
CA PRO A 59 -19.23 -2.42 7.89
C PRO A 59 -17.88 -2.66 8.60
N GLY A 60 -17.91 -2.76 9.93
CA GLY A 60 -16.71 -3.00 10.74
C GLY A 60 -15.77 -1.81 10.89
N THR A 61 -16.20 -0.59 10.52
CA THR A 61 -15.44 0.65 10.69
C THR A 61 -15.85 1.40 11.94
N ASP A 62 -15.94 0.67 13.03
CA ASP A 62 -16.23 1.20 14.36
C ASP A 62 -15.06 2.02 14.95
N LYS A 63 -15.20 2.52 16.15
CA LYS A 63 -14.15 3.28 16.84
C LYS A 63 -12.87 2.46 17.02
N ALA A 64 -13.01 1.17 17.34
CA ALA A 64 -11.87 0.30 17.59
C ALA A 64 -11.03 0.10 16.33
N PHE A 65 -11.68 -0.08 15.17
CA PHE A 65 -10.99 -0.14 13.88
C PHE A 65 -10.23 1.16 13.57
N VAL A 66 -10.88 2.31 13.71
CA VAL A 66 -10.22 3.59 13.42
C VAL A 66 -9.04 3.84 14.36
N GLU A 67 -9.16 3.50 15.65
CA GLU A 67 -8.05 3.60 16.60
C GLU A 67 -6.91 2.62 16.25
N LYS A 68 -7.23 1.41 15.75
CA LYS A 68 -6.22 0.48 15.23
C LYS A 68 -5.44 1.08 14.07
N VAL A 69 -6.15 1.67 13.09
CA VAL A 69 -5.52 2.38 11.96
C VAL A 69 -4.64 3.54 12.44
N ARG A 70 -5.14 4.37 13.35
CA ARG A 70 -4.38 5.49 13.93
C ARG A 70 -3.08 5.02 14.59
N LYS A 71 -3.16 3.96 15.43
CA LYS A 71 -2.01 3.37 16.10
C LYS A 71 -1.00 2.84 15.08
N ALA A 72 -1.45 2.08 14.10
CA ALA A 72 -0.60 1.54 13.03
C ALA A 72 0.13 2.66 12.27
N THR A 73 -0.63 3.70 11.85
CA THR A 73 -0.08 4.86 11.13
C THR A 73 0.97 5.59 11.97
N SER A 74 0.69 5.87 13.25
CA SER A 74 1.67 6.50 14.15
C SER A 74 2.92 5.64 14.35
N THR A 75 2.76 4.31 14.43
CA THR A 75 3.90 3.40 14.58
C THR A 75 4.77 3.37 13.33
N LEU A 76 4.16 3.37 12.14
CA LEU A 76 4.88 3.47 10.86
C LEU A 76 5.63 4.81 10.72
N ALA A 77 5.01 5.93 11.15
CA ALA A 77 5.68 7.23 11.20
C ALA A 77 6.94 7.18 12.09
N LYS A 78 6.81 6.64 13.32
CA LYS A 78 7.93 6.48 14.26
C LYS A 78 9.01 5.53 13.73
N ALA A 79 8.65 4.58 12.89
CA ALA A 79 9.58 3.66 12.23
C ALA A 79 10.30 4.28 11.02
N GLY A 80 10.01 5.55 10.68
CA GLY A 80 10.68 6.31 9.62
C GLY A 80 10.05 6.21 8.23
N PHE A 81 8.85 5.62 8.11
CA PHE A 81 8.13 5.62 6.83
C PHE A 81 7.58 7.01 6.51
N THR A 82 7.63 7.39 5.23
CA THR A 82 6.95 8.60 4.74
C THR A 82 5.48 8.29 4.50
N LEU A 83 4.60 9.08 5.12
CA LEU A 83 3.16 8.82 5.10
C LEU A 83 2.43 9.77 4.15
N TYR A 84 1.45 9.23 3.46
CA TYR A 84 0.52 9.90 2.57
C TYR A 84 -0.89 9.45 2.91
N ALA A 85 -1.90 10.26 2.58
CA ALA A 85 -3.30 9.86 2.65
C ALA A 85 -4.03 10.24 1.37
N THR A 86 -5.12 9.54 1.07
CA THR A 86 -6.13 10.00 0.14
C THR A 86 -7.32 10.56 0.90
N GLN A 87 -8.04 11.45 0.25
CA GLN A 87 -9.24 12.08 0.77
C GLN A 87 -10.25 12.27 -0.34
N ASP A 88 -11.40 11.59 -0.27
CA ASP A 88 -12.54 11.95 -1.09
C ASP A 88 -13.00 13.35 -0.75
N TRP A 89 -13.21 14.18 -1.80
CA TRP A 89 -13.50 15.58 -1.65
C TRP A 89 -14.45 16.03 -2.75
N HIS A 90 -15.71 15.53 -2.69
CA HIS A 90 -16.70 15.71 -3.74
C HIS A 90 -17.42 17.05 -3.65
N PRO A 91 -17.63 17.76 -4.78
CA PRO A 91 -18.59 18.84 -4.81
C PRO A 91 -20.02 18.30 -4.57
N SER A 92 -20.93 19.14 -4.07
CA SER A 92 -22.29 18.71 -3.72
C SER A 92 -23.13 18.26 -4.93
N ASP A 93 -22.76 18.71 -6.14
CA ASP A 93 -23.39 18.36 -7.41
C ASP A 93 -22.66 17.22 -8.16
N HIS A 94 -21.89 16.38 -7.43
CA HIS A 94 -21.13 15.30 -8.01
C HIS A 94 -22.02 14.23 -8.68
N VAL A 95 -21.62 13.76 -9.85
CA VAL A 95 -22.39 12.81 -10.69
C VAL A 95 -22.67 11.48 -10.01
N SER A 96 -21.84 11.04 -9.08
CA SER A 96 -22.04 9.77 -8.37
C SER A 96 -23.11 9.84 -7.27
N PHE A 97 -23.67 11.00 -6.96
CA PHE A 97 -24.67 11.10 -5.90
C PHE A 97 -26.08 10.89 -6.43
N PHE A 98 -26.80 9.90 -5.87
CA PHE A 98 -28.18 9.61 -6.30
C PHE A 98 -29.11 10.83 -6.22
N THR A 99 -28.86 11.73 -5.28
CA THR A 99 -29.66 12.97 -5.09
C THR A 99 -29.58 13.92 -6.27
N ASN A 100 -28.57 13.80 -7.13
CA ASN A 100 -28.38 14.61 -8.33
C ASN A 100 -29.05 13.99 -9.58
N HIS A 101 -29.81 12.89 -9.41
CA HIS A 101 -30.51 12.18 -10.49
C HIS A 101 -31.98 11.99 -10.14
N GLN A 102 -32.86 12.67 -10.89
CA GLN A 102 -34.29 12.60 -10.63
C GLN A 102 -34.83 11.15 -10.68
N GLY A 103 -35.58 10.75 -9.65
CA GLY A 103 -36.24 9.44 -9.56
C GLY A 103 -35.27 8.28 -9.24
N LYS A 104 -34.01 8.54 -8.97
CA LYS A 104 -33.02 7.53 -8.60
C LYS A 104 -32.90 7.38 -7.08
N LYS A 105 -32.39 6.22 -6.68
CA LYS A 105 -32.12 5.86 -5.28
C LYS A 105 -30.64 5.52 -5.10
N ALA A 106 -30.18 5.51 -3.87
CA ALA A 106 -28.85 5.01 -3.53
C ALA A 106 -28.67 3.58 -4.05
N PHE A 107 -27.50 3.31 -4.61
CA PHE A 107 -27.08 2.04 -5.23
C PHE A 107 -27.74 1.70 -6.55
N ASP A 108 -28.57 2.55 -7.12
CA ASP A 108 -28.97 2.43 -8.52
C ASP A 108 -27.73 2.54 -9.42
N VAL A 109 -27.77 1.89 -10.57
CA VAL A 109 -26.73 1.99 -11.60
C VAL A 109 -27.27 2.80 -12.76
N ILE A 110 -26.50 3.75 -13.24
CA ILE A 110 -26.78 4.53 -14.45
C ILE A 110 -25.67 4.35 -15.47
N LYS A 111 -25.95 4.69 -16.72
CA LYS A 111 -24.94 4.75 -17.79
C LYS A 111 -24.45 6.18 -17.95
N LEU A 112 -23.14 6.37 -17.88
CA LEU A 112 -22.45 7.62 -18.21
C LEU A 112 -21.57 7.35 -19.44
N GLY A 113 -22.14 7.59 -20.63
CA GLY A 113 -21.50 7.18 -21.87
C GLY A 113 -21.39 5.66 -21.97
N ALA A 114 -20.15 5.15 -22.12
CA ALA A 114 -19.87 3.73 -22.17
C ALA A 114 -19.65 3.05 -20.79
N LYS A 115 -19.62 3.85 -19.71
CA LYS A 115 -19.35 3.36 -18.36
C LYS A 115 -20.63 3.22 -17.54
N GLU A 116 -20.63 2.29 -16.60
CA GLU A 116 -21.65 2.17 -15.57
C GLU A 116 -21.18 2.94 -14.32
N GLN A 117 -22.11 3.71 -13.75
CA GLN A 117 -21.90 4.47 -12.50
C GLN A 117 -22.88 3.99 -11.45
N VAL A 118 -22.37 3.51 -10.33
CA VAL A 118 -23.15 3.27 -9.12
C VAL A 118 -23.47 4.61 -8.46
N LEU A 119 -24.73 4.84 -8.12
CA LEU A 119 -25.17 6.05 -7.44
C LEU A 119 -25.07 5.87 -5.93
N TRP A 120 -24.23 6.66 -5.32
CA TRP A 120 -23.96 6.64 -3.88
C TRP A 120 -24.83 7.64 -3.11
N PRO A 121 -25.09 7.42 -1.80
CA PRO A 121 -25.47 8.50 -0.91
C PRO A 121 -24.45 9.63 -0.97
N PRO A 122 -24.86 10.92 -0.87
CA PRO A 122 -23.91 12.01 -0.72
C PRO A 122 -22.95 11.75 0.44
N HIS A 123 -21.66 11.75 0.16
CA HIS A 123 -20.60 11.47 1.11
C HIS A 123 -19.36 12.30 0.81
N CYS A 124 -18.55 12.52 1.82
CA CYS A 124 -17.29 13.27 1.70
C CYS A 124 -17.42 14.59 0.95
N VAL A 125 -18.58 15.26 1.11
CA VAL A 125 -18.85 16.56 0.49
C VAL A 125 -17.86 17.60 1.02
N GLN A 126 -17.33 18.40 0.13
CA GLN A 126 -16.32 19.42 0.42
C GLN A 126 -16.73 20.31 1.60
N GLY A 127 -15.80 20.47 2.55
CA GLY A 127 -16.01 21.32 3.74
C GLY A 127 -16.80 20.68 4.87
N THR A 128 -17.44 19.53 4.68
CA THR A 128 -18.23 18.85 5.73
C THR A 128 -17.37 18.12 6.75
N GLN A 129 -17.97 17.80 7.90
CA GLN A 129 -17.33 16.96 8.93
C GLN A 129 -17.12 15.52 8.42
N GLY A 130 -18.03 15.02 7.57
CA GLY A 130 -17.95 13.69 6.98
C GLY A 130 -16.75 13.52 6.06
N ALA A 131 -16.31 14.57 5.39
CA ALA A 131 -15.13 14.57 4.53
C ALA A 131 -13.79 14.60 5.30
N ARG A 132 -13.79 14.79 6.63
CA ARG A 132 -12.54 14.89 7.40
C ARG A 132 -11.83 13.55 7.50
N VAL A 133 -10.52 13.57 7.29
CA VAL A 133 -9.63 12.45 7.59
C VAL A 133 -9.57 12.25 9.11
N LEU A 134 -9.74 11.01 9.56
CA LEU A 134 -9.82 10.65 10.98
C LEU A 134 -8.47 10.28 11.61
N VAL A 135 -7.41 10.19 10.83
CA VAL A 135 -6.02 10.01 11.30
C VAL A 135 -5.41 11.39 11.52
N ASP A 136 -4.44 11.50 12.42
CA ASP A 136 -3.72 12.76 12.66
C ASP A 136 -3.06 13.26 11.37
N ASN A 137 -3.54 14.39 10.86
CA ASN A 137 -3.11 14.96 9.59
C ASN A 137 -1.64 15.43 9.62
N ASN A 138 -1.09 15.72 10.79
CA ASN A 138 0.31 16.14 10.94
C ASN A 138 1.31 15.00 10.66
N LEU A 139 0.84 13.76 10.62
CA LEU A 139 1.67 12.61 10.27
C LEU A 139 1.95 12.51 8.76
N PHE A 140 1.11 13.13 7.93
CA PHE A 140 1.18 12.99 6.48
C PHE A 140 2.05 14.06 5.83
N LEU A 141 2.94 13.64 4.95
CA LEU A 141 3.66 14.56 4.07
C LEU A 141 2.69 15.24 3.08
N ALA A 142 1.69 14.51 2.63
CA ALA A 142 0.62 15.03 1.78
C ALA A 142 -0.68 14.24 1.98
N ILE A 143 -1.80 14.96 1.90
CA ILE A 143 -3.14 14.41 1.80
C ILE A 143 -3.64 14.77 0.40
N VAL A 144 -3.76 13.76 -0.47
CA VAL A 144 -4.16 13.95 -1.87
C VAL A 144 -5.68 13.85 -1.97
N LYS A 145 -6.30 14.94 -2.38
CA LYS A 145 -7.75 15.00 -2.62
C LYS A 145 -8.09 14.38 -3.96
N LYS A 146 -9.16 13.57 -3.99
CA LYS A 146 -9.68 12.93 -5.20
C LYS A 146 -11.19 13.13 -5.32
N GLY A 147 -11.78 12.83 -6.49
CA GLY A 147 -13.19 13.02 -6.74
C GLY A 147 -13.64 14.48 -6.73
N GLN A 148 -12.77 15.39 -7.17
CA GLN A 148 -13.05 16.83 -7.22
C GLN A 148 -13.76 17.27 -8.50
N ASP A 149 -13.60 16.50 -9.59
CA ASP A 149 -14.36 16.74 -10.81
C ASP A 149 -15.78 16.16 -10.66
N LYS A 150 -16.78 17.01 -10.76
CA LYS A 150 -18.18 16.60 -10.59
C LYS A 150 -18.67 15.59 -11.62
N ASN A 151 -17.99 15.43 -12.74
CA ASN A 151 -18.43 14.60 -13.87
C ASN A 151 -17.85 13.20 -13.83
N PHE A 152 -16.82 12.94 -13.00
CA PHE A 152 -16.12 11.67 -12.93
C PHE A 152 -15.96 11.20 -11.50
N ASP A 153 -16.31 9.93 -11.26
CA ASP A 153 -16.00 9.28 -9.97
C ASP A 153 -14.50 9.04 -9.83
N SER A 154 -14.03 8.80 -8.62
CA SER A 154 -12.59 8.65 -8.35
C SER A 154 -12.38 7.66 -7.22
N TYR A 155 -12.23 6.39 -7.57
CA TYR A 155 -11.86 5.37 -6.58
C TYR A 155 -10.36 5.37 -6.29
N SER A 156 -9.53 5.59 -7.31
CA SER A 156 -8.08 5.57 -7.15
C SER A 156 -7.53 6.87 -6.58
N GLY A 157 -6.53 6.75 -5.71
CA GLY A 157 -5.72 7.89 -5.26
C GLY A 157 -4.80 8.45 -6.36
N PHE A 158 -4.70 7.81 -7.54
CA PHE A 158 -3.80 8.19 -8.62
C PHE A 158 -4.50 8.90 -9.77
N GLN A 159 -5.77 8.64 -10.00
CA GLN A 159 -6.55 9.22 -11.10
C GLN A 159 -8.06 9.07 -10.84
N ASP A 160 -8.85 9.89 -11.52
CA ASP A 160 -10.30 9.72 -11.60
C ASP A 160 -10.72 8.78 -12.75
N ASP A 161 -12.00 8.48 -12.84
CA ASP A 161 -12.56 7.61 -13.88
C ASP A 161 -12.56 8.26 -15.26
N GLY A 162 -12.34 9.56 -15.36
CA GLY A 162 -12.08 10.30 -16.59
C GLY A 162 -10.64 10.19 -17.07
N GLY A 163 -9.73 9.69 -16.23
CA GLY A 163 -8.29 9.55 -16.50
C GLY A 163 -7.45 10.76 -16.11
N ALA A 164 -8.05 11.77 -15.45
CA ALA A 164 -7.29 12.89 -14.93
C ALA A 164 -6.45 12.45 -13.72
N LYS A 165 -5.14 12.70 -13.79
CA LYS A 165 -4.19 12.30 -12.75
C LYS A 165 -4.29 13.20 -11.53
N THR A 166 -4.17 12.58 -10.35
CA THR A 166 -3.93 13.31 -9.10
C THR A 166 -2.44 13.63 -8.96
N GLU A 167 -2.09 14.33 -7.89
CA GLU A 167 -0.69 14.61 -7.55
C GLU A 167 0.06 13.42 -6.94
N MET A 168 -0.60 12.31 -6.60
CA MET A 168 -0.02 11.22 -5.82
C MET A 168 1.24 10.66 -6.49
N GLU A 169 1.15 10.26 -7.75
CA GLU A 169 2.28 9.66 -8.46
C GLU A 169 3.48 10.61 -8.51
N ARG A 170 3.23 11.89 -8.84
CA ARG A 170 4.27 12.92 -8.93
C ARG A 170 4.98 13.12 -7.57
N ILE A 171 4.22 13.20 -6.48
CA ILE A 171 4.77 13.40 -5.13
C ILE A 171 5.60 12.20 -4.70
N LEU A 172 5.09 10.98 -4.92
CA LEU A 172 5.80 9.74 -4.57
C LEU A 172 7.13 9.62 -5.33
N LYS A 173 7.11 9.81 -6.64
CA LYS A 173 8.33 9.76 -7.50
C LYS A 173 9.33 10.84 -7.12
N ALA A 174 8.88 12.07 -6.84
CA ALA A 174 9.74 13.16 -6.41
C ALA A 174 10.45 12.88 -5.07
N LYS A 175 9.87 12.03 -4.22
CA LYS A 175 10.46 11.57 -2.95
C LYS A 175 11.30 10.30 -3.11
N GLY A 176 11.42 9.75 -4.31
CA GLY A 176 12.16 8.53 -4.58
C GLY A 176 11.51 7.30 -3.94
N ILE A 177 10.18 7.31 -3.76
CA ILE A 177 9.45 6.14 -3.26
C ILE A 177 9.43 5.08 -4.35
N GLU A 178 9.73 3.85 -4.00
CA GLU A 178 9.73 2.69 -4.91
C GLU A 178 8.75 1.60 -4.41
N ARG A 179 8.48 1.60 -3.11
CA ARG A 179 7.59 0.63 -2.45
C ARG A 179 6.47 1.35 -1.73
N LEU A 180 5.27 0.78 -1.77
CA LEU A 180 4.09 1.33 -1.13
C LEU A 180 3.43 0.31 -0.22
N ILE A 181 3.10 0.74 0.99
CA ILE A 181 2.25 0.03 1.94
C ILE A 181 0.90 0.73 1.90
N ILE A 182 -0.17 0.00 1.58
CA ILE A 182 -1.50 0.58 1.38
C ILE A 182 -2.50 -0.09 2.31
N TYR A 183 -3.35 0.70 2.97
CA TYR A 183 -4.47 0.23 3.78
C TYR A 183 -5.52 1.34 3.94
N GLY A 184 -6.72 0.99 4.37
CA GLY A 184 -7.80 1.94 4.62
C GLY A 184 -9.18 1.43 4.18
N ILE A 185 -10.00 2.28 3.58
CA ILE A 185 -11.41 2.08 3.24
C ILE A 185 -11.67 2.51 1.79
N ALA A 186 -12.43 1.76 0.96
CA ALA A 186 -12.89 0.40 1.18
C ALA A 186 -12.02 -0.58 0.40
N THR A 187 -11.82 -1.79 0.96
CA THR A 187 -10.99 -2.85 0.37
C THR A 187 -11.33 -3.11 -1.09
N ASP A 188 -12.61 -3.24 -1.40
CA ASP A 188 -13.19 -3.62 -2.68
C ASP A 188 -13.36 -2.44 -3.66
N TYR A 189 -13.13 -1.21 -3.22
CA TYR A 189 -13.20 0.02 -4.02
C TYR A 189 -11.89 0.80 -3.98
N CYS A 190 -11.79 1.83 -3.15
CA CYS A 190 -10.69 2.78 -3.19
C CYS A 190 -9.32 2.16 -2.86
N VAL A 191 -9.25 1.20 -1.92
CA VAL A 191 -8.00 0.49 -1.61
C VAL A 191 -7.53 -0.32 -2.81
N LYS A 192 -8.44 -1.13 -3.42
CA LYS A 192 -8.13 -1.90 -4.61
C LYS A 192 -7.68 -1.01 -5.76
N ALA A 193 -8.48 0.00 -6.10
CA ALA A 193 -8.19 0.90 -7.22
C ALA A 193 -6.84 1.61 -7.03
N THR A 194 -6.58 2.14 -5.82
CA THR A 194 -5.31 2.78 -5.49
C THR A 194 -4.13 1.81 -5.59
N ALA A 195 -4.29 0.57 -5.10
CA ALA A 195 -3.23 -0.43 -5.14
C ALA A 195 -2.91 -0.90 -6.58
N LEU A 196 -3.93 -1.09 -7.41
CA LEU A 196 -3.76 -1.49 -8.81
C LEU A 196 -3.09 -0.38 -9.63
N ASP A 197 -3.51 0.87 -9.47
CA ASP A 197 -2.89 2.00 -10.16
C ASP A 197 -1.46 2.25 -9.68
N ALA A 198 -1.19 2.10 -8.38
CA ALA A 198 0.16 2.15 -7.85
C ALA A 198 1.08 1.09 -8.49
N ALA A 199 0.60 -0.15 -8.59
CA ALA A 199 1.36 -1.22 -9.25
C ALA A 199 1.56 -0.94 -10.74
N SER A 200 0.55 -0.43 -11.43
CA SER A 200 0.63 -0.02 -12.84
C SER A 200 1.60 1.14 -13.07
N ALA A 201 1.75 2.03 -12.08
CA ALA A 201 2.74 3.13 -12.10
C ALA A 201 4.17 2.68 -11.75
N GLY A 202 4.39 1.38 -11.52
CA GLY A 202 5.69 0.76 -11.30
C GLY A 202 6.14 0.66 -9.84
N PHE A 203 5.25 0.96 -8.87
CA PHE A 203 5.55 0.77 -7.45
C PHE A 203 5.41 -0.71 -7.06
N LYS A 204 6.28 -1.19 -6.15
CA LYS A 204 6.06 -2.46 -5.46
C LYS A 204 5.05 -2.24 -4.35
N VAL A 205 3.90 -2.90 -4.43
CA VAL A 205 2.77 -2.63 -3.52
C VAL A 205 2.57 -3.77 -2.53
N THR A 206 2.35 -3.40 -1.27
CA THR A 206 1.91 -4.29 -0.19
C THR A 206 0.64 -3.73 0.43
N VAL A 207 -0.42 -4.54 0.48
CA VAL A 207 -1.68 -4.21 1.16
C VAL A 207 -1.73 -4.93 2.51
N VAL A 208 -2.10 -4.21 3.59
CA VAL A 208 -2.23 -4.76 4.95
C VAL A 208 -3.70 -5.01 5.24
N GLU A 209 -4.13 -6.28 5.11
CA GLU A 209 -5.55 -6.68 5.15
C GLU A 209 -6.23 -6.31 6.47
N GLU A 210 -5.59 -6.54 7.63
CA GLU A 210 -6.19 -6.24 8.94
C GLU A 210 -6.50 -4.75 9.18
N LEU A 211 -5.87 -3.86 8.41
CA LEU A 211 -6.07 -2.41 8.43
C LEU A 211 -7.01 -1.93 7.31
N CYS A 212 -7.67 -2.86 6.62
CA CYS A 212 -8.67 -2.58 5.60
C CYS A 212 -10.06 -3.03 6.05
N ARG A 213 -11.10 -2.36 5.53
CA ARG A 213 -12.50 -2.79 5.62
C ARG A 213 -13.16 -2.59 4.27
N GLY A 214 -13.96 -3.57 3.85
CA GLY A 214 -14.68 -3.52 2.59
C GLY A 214 -16.19 -3.43 2.78
N VAL A 215 -16.87 -3.07 1.71
CA VAL A 215 -18.33 -2.89 1.68
C VAL A 215 -19.04 -4.23 1.89
N ALA A 216 -18.56 -5.30 1.24
CA ALA A 216 -19.10 -6.63 1.40
C ALA A 216 -17.97 -7.70 1.48
N PRO A 217 -18.18 -8.81 2.22
CA PRO A 217 -17.16 -9.85 2.35
C PRO A 217 -16.75 -10.48 1.02
N GLU A 218 -17.72 -10.78 0.15
CA GLU A 218 -17.50 -11.46 -1.11
C GLU A 218 -16.71 -10.57 -2.09
N THR A 219 -17.08 -9.29 -2.22
CA THR A 219 -16.39 -8.34 -3.09
C THR A 219 -15.00 -8.01 -2.55
N SER A 220 -14.84 -7.97 -1.23
CA SER A 220 -13.54 -7.77 -0.58
C SER A 220 -12.59 -8.94 -0.82
N ALA A 221 -13.07 -10.19 -0.68
CA ALA A 221 -12.27 -11.38 -0.97
C ALA A 221 -11.81 -11.39 -2.44
N LYS A 222 -12.74 -11.14 -3.38
CA LYS A 222 -12.44 -11.03 -4.81
C LYS A 222 -11.42 -9.91 -5.11
N ALA A 223 -11.55 -8.76 -4.44
CA ALA A 223 -10.62 -7.65 -4.60
C ALA A 223 -9.20 -8.03 -4.15
N LEU A 224 -9.06 -8.73 -3.02
CA LEU A 224 -7.76 -9.21 -2.55
C LEU A 224 -7.14 -10.24 -3.50
N GLU A 225 -7.95 -11.12 -4.09
CA GLU A 225 -7.48 -12.08 -5.11
C GLU A 225 -7.03 -11.36 -6.38
N GLU A 226 -7.80 -10.38 -6.86
CA GLU A 226 -7.45 -9.56 -8.02
C GLU A 226 -6.13 -8.81 -7.81
N MET A 227 -5.93 -8.22 -6.64
CA MET A 227 -4.68 -7.55 -6.29
C MET A 227 -3.50 -8.53 -6.28
N ARG A 228 -3.64 -9.74 -5.71
CA ARG A 228 -2.60 -10.79 -5.76
C ARG A 228 -2.27 -11.22 -7.18
N ALA A 229 -3.29 -11.41 -8.03
CA ALA A 229 -3.12 -11.77 -9.43
C ALA A 229 -2.36 -10.70 -10.24
N LYS A 230 -2.38 -9.45 -9.78
CA LYS A 230 -1.60 -8.33 -10.36
C LYS A 230 -0.22 -8.14 -9.70
N GLY A 231 0.25 -9.09 -8.92
CA GLY A 231 1.57 -9.06 -8.30
C GLY A 231 1.66 -8.20 -7.04
N ILE A 232 0.52 -7.76 -6.49
CA ILE A 232 0.47 -7.02 -5.24
C ILE A 232 0.58 -8.00 -4.07
N THR A 233 1.50 -7.74 -3.14
CA THR A 233 1.61 -8.52 -1.91
C THR A 233 0.47 -8.16 -0.96
N VAL A 234 -0.29 -9.15 -0.49
CA VAL A 234 -1.32 -8.95 0.52
C VAL A 234 -0.90 -9.69 1.79
N VAL A 235 -0.61 -8.93 2.85
CA VAL A 235 -0.25 -9.46 4.17
C VAL A 235 -1.43 -9.36 5.12
N LYS A 236 -1.59 -10.37 6.00
CA LYS A 236 -2.72 -10.39 6.94
C LYS A 236 -2.60 -9.34 8.02
N SER A 237 -1.39 -9.12 8.55
CA SER A 237 -1.13 -8.24 9.69
C SER A 237 0.08 -7.34 9.45
N LEU A 238 0.14 -6.24 10.20
CA LEU A 238 1.25 -5.30 10.17
C LEU A 238 2.47 -5.88 10.90
N ASP A 239 3.53 -6.17 10.13
CA ASP A 239 4.86 -6.48 10.64
C ASP A 239 5.86 -5.46 10.09
N ILE A 240 6.24 -4.50 10.94
CA ILE A 240 7.10 -3.39 10.54
C ILE A 240 8.49 -3.86 10.13
N GLU A 241 9.05 -4.85 10.82
CA GLU A 241 10.38 -5.35 10.50
C GLU A 241 10.39 -6.14 9.19
N ALA A 242 9.32 -6.89 8.91
CA ALA A 242 9.14 -7.51 7.59
C ALA A 242 9.00 -6.44 6.49
N LEU A 243 8.18 -5.41 6.71
CA LEU A 243 7.96 -4.33 5.74
C LEU A 243 9.21 -3.49 5.45
N LYS A 244 10.12 -3.34 6.41
CA LYS A 244 11.42 -2.70 6.18
C LYS A 244 12.33 -3.54 5.27
N ARG A 245 12.24 -4.87 5.36
CA ARG A 245 13.10 -5.79 4.58
C ARG A 245 12.59 -6.10 3.17
N MET A 246 11.31 -5.90 2.91
CA MET A 246 10.69 -6.11 1.58
C MET A 246 11.15 -5.06 0.58
#